data_44ade16340d67bd2b4876afab3fa42f9
#
_entry.id   44ade16340d67bd2b4876afab3fa42f9
#
_cell.length_a   1.000
_cell.length_b   1.000
_cell.length_c   1.000
_cell.angle_alpha   90.00
_cell.angle_beta   90.00
_cell.angle_gamma   90.00
#
_symmetry.space_group_name_H-M   'P 1'
#
loop_
_entity.id
_entity.type
_entity.pdbx_description
1 polymer ?
#
loop_
_entity_poly.entity_id
_entity_poly.type
_entity_poly.pdbx_seq_one_letter_code
_entity_poly.pdbx_strand_id
1 'polypeptide(L)'
;MLVASGIGPYSGQAVHFKRYALEPVPYAIERYNFEAWRHWNIVDAHLAAKSHMVGNSYSLVDMALWGWARAAHLVLGDDAMAKLPNVKRLLGEINARPAAQRVDALKAQYTFKSEMDEQARKAFFPHMA
;
A
#
# COMPACT_ATOMS: atom_id res chain seq x y z
N MET A 1 -10.18 5.73 -10.76
CA MET A 1 -10.84 6.10 -9.48
C MET A 1 -10.48 5.13 -8.34
N LEU A 2 -10.58 3.79 -8.49
CA LEU A 2 -10.43 2.82 -7.38
C LEU A 2 -9.12 2.99 -6.57
N VAL A 3 -7.97 3.20 -7.21
CA VAL A 3 -6.69 3.37 -6.50
C VAL A 3 -6.70 4.64 -5.64
N ALA A 4 -7.14 5.76 -6.20
CA ALA A 4 -7.14 7.06 -5.50
C ALA A 4 -8.25 7.19 -4.44
N SER A 5 -9.43 6.59 -4.66
CA SER A 5 -10.60 6.75 -3.78
C SER A 5 -10.86 5.55 -2.86
N GLY A 6 -10.21 4.43 -3.10
CA GLY A 6 -10.39 3.19 -2.33
C GLY A 6 -9.07 2.70 -1.74
N ILE A 7 -8.16 2.18 -2.57
CA ILE A 7 -6.89 1.60 -2.10
C ILE A 7 -6.12 2.58 -1.21
N GLY A 8 -5.87 3.81 -1.70
CA GLY A 8 -5.10 4.81 -0.96
C GLY A 8 -5.74 5.17 0.39
N PRO A 9 -6.96 5.71 0.42
CA PRO A 9 -7.58 6.14 1.66
C PRO A 9 -7.74 5.03 2.69
N TYR A 10 -8.28 3.87 2.31
CA TYR A 10 -8.52 2.79 3.28
C TYR A 10 -7.23 2.12 3.74
N SER A 11 -6.23 1.94 2.87
CA SER A 11 -4.92 1.44 3.28
C SER A 11 -4.21 2.43 4.20
N GLY A 12 -4.28 3.73 3.90
CA GLY A 12 -3.70 4.77 4.74
C GLY A 12 -4.30 4.81 6.14
N GLN A 13 -5.64 4.77 6.25
CA GLN A 13 -6.33 4.72 7.55
C GLN A 13 -6.03 3.42 8.30
N ALA A 14 -5.99 2.28 7.62
CA ALA A 14 -5.64 1.01 8.26
C ALA A 14 -4.24 1.03 8.88
N VAL A 15 -3.25 1.58 8.17
CA VAL A 15 -1.88 1.76 8.72
C VAL A 15 -1.91 2.73 9.90
N HIS A 16 -2.61 3.87 9.77
CA HIS A 16 -2.69 4.87 10.84
C HIS A 16 -3.18 4.26 12.15
N PHE A 17 -4.34 3.62 12.14
CA PHE A 17 -4.93 3.06 13.35
C PHE A 17 -4.17 1.84 13.90
N LYS A 18 -3.47 1.09 13.05
CA LYS A 18 -2.64 -0.04 13.49
C LYS A 18 -1.30 0.37 14.10
N ARG A 19 -0.69 1.49 13.62
CA ARG A 19 0.72 1.77 13.92
C ARG A 19 0.98 3.16 14.48
N TYR A 20 0.13 4.13 14.22
CA TYR A 20 0.42 5.55 14.49
C TYR A 20 -0.53 6.20 15.48
N ALA A 21 -1.74 5.68 15.65
CA ALA A 21 -2.69 6.19 16.63
C ALA A 21 -2.08 6.16 18.04
N LEU A 22 -2.33 7.21 18.83
CA LEU A 22 -1.82 7.34 20.19
C LEU A 22 -2.39 6.27 21.11
N GLU A 23 -3.67 5.96 20.92
CA GLU A 23 -4.38 4.94 21.66
C GLU A 23 -5.00 3.92 20.70
N PRO A 24 -5.06 2.64 21.07
CA PRO A 24 -5.76 1.64 20.28
C PRO A 24 -7.25 1.97 20.16
N VAL A 25 -7.75 2.00 18.92
CA VAL A 25 -9.18 2.16 18.62
C VAL A 25 -9.65 0.89 17.91
N PRO A 26 -10.06 -0.17 18.64
CA PRO A 26 -10.33 -1.49 18.07
C PRO A 26 -11.32 -1.46 16.92
N TYR A 27 -12.41 -0.72 17.05
CA TYR A 27 -13.42 -0.58 16.00
C TYR A 27 -12.83 0.03 14.71
N ALA A 28 -12.00 1.06 14.81
CA ALA A 28 -11.38 1.69 13.64
C ALA A 28 -10.35 0.75 13.00
N ILE A 29 -9.55 0.03 13.80
CA ILE A 29 -8.61 -0.97 13.33
C ILE A 29 -9.32 -2.04 12.51
N GLU A 30 -10.40 -2.61 13.06
CA GLU A 30 -11.18 -3.65 12.39
C GLU A 30 -11.85 -3.11 11.13
N ARG A 31 -12.54 -1.97 11.23
CA ARG A 31 -13.27 -1.34 10.13
C ARG A 31 -12.36 -1.04 8.94
N TYR A 32 -11.22 -0.37 9.17
CA TYR A 32 -10.32 0.01 8.09
C TYR A 32 -9.52 -1.17 7.54
N ASN A 33 -9.21 -2.16 8.37
CA ASN A 33 -8.60 -3.41 7.89
C ASN A 33 -9.55 -4.17 6.96
N PHE A 34 -10.82 -4.28 7.32
CA PHE A 34 -11.84 -4.90 6.48
C PHE A 34 -11.96 -4.19 5.13
N GLU A 35 -12.07 -2.85 5.14
CA GLU A 35 -12.19 -2.08 3.89
C GLU A 35 -10.93 -2.15 3.03
N ALA A 36 -9.75 -2.13 3.64
CA ALA A 36 -8.51 -2.32 2.90
C ALA A 36 -8.51 -3.68 2.18
N TRP A 37 -8.78 -4.78 2.90
CA TRP A 37 -8.87 -6.11 2.31
C TRP A 37 -9.92 -6.18 1.20
N ARG A 38 -11.09 -5.60 1.41
CA ARG A 38 -12.16 -5.57 0.41
C ARG A 38 -11.69 -4.92 -0.90
N HIS A 39 -11.01 -3.79 -0.83
CA HIS A 39 -10.53 -3.08 -2.01
C HIS A 39 -9.38 -3.83 -2.71
N TRP A 40 -8.45 -4.43 -1.96
CA TRP A 40 -7.39 -5.24 -2.53
C TRP A 40 -7.93 -6.50 -3.22
N ASN A 41 -8.94 -7.15 -2.66
CA ASN A 41 -9.60 -8.29 -3.30
C ASN A 41 -10.32 -7.89 -4.60
N ILE A 42 -10.93 -6.71 -4.66
CA ILE A 42 -11.54 -6.19 -5.91
C ILE A 42 -10.47 -6.01 -6.98
N VAL A 43 -9.31 -5.46 -6.64
CA VAL A 43 -8.19 -5.30 -7.57
C VAL A 43 -7.67 -6.65 -8.03
N ASP A 44 -7.48 -7.60 -7.12
CA ASP A 44 -6.97 -8.93 -7.46
C ASP A 44 -7.93 -9.67 -8.41
N ALA A 45 -9.22 -9.65 -8.11
CA ALA A 45 -10.25 -10.22 -8.98
C ALA A 45 -10.31 -9.54 -10.36
N HIS A 46 -10.16 -8.21 -10.41
CA HIS A 46 -10.09 -7.48 -11.68
C HIS A 46 -8.89 -7.91 -12.54
N LEU A 47 -7.75 -8.16 -11.93
CA LEU A 47 -6.52 -8.57 -12.60
C LEU A 47 -6.50 -10.06 -12.99
N ALA A 48 -7.46 -10.87 -12.53
CA ALA A 48 -7.51 -12.31 -12.86
C ALA A 48 -7.65 -12.55 -14.38
N ALA A 49 -8.40 -11.70 -15.08
CA ALA A 49 -8.61 -11.77 -16.52
C ALA A 49 -7.88 -10.67 -17.31
N LYS A 50 -7.01 -9.89 -16.66
CA LYS A 50 -6.35 -8.73 -17.28
C LYS A 50 -4.89 -8.66 -16.86
N SER A 51 -4.04 -8.32 -17.83
CA SER A 51 -2.62 -8.10 -17.55
C SER A 51 -2.35 -6.78 -16.81
N HIS A 52 -3.18 -5.76 -17.03
CA HIS A 52 -3.02 -4.42 -16.47
C HIS A 52 -4.34 -3.86 -15.94
N MET A 53 -4.27 -2.80 -15.16
CA MET A 53 -5.44 -2.17 -14.53
C MET A 53 -6.40 -1.55 -15.55
N VAL A 54 -5.87 -1.01 -16.65
CA VAL A 54 -6.68 -0.37 -17.71
C VAL A 54 -6.18 -0.82 -19.07
N GLY A 55 -7.09 -1.37 -19.85
CA GLY A 55 -6.74 -1.89 -21.19
C GLY A 55 -5.74 -3.04 -21.14
N ASN A 56 -4.90 -3.13 -22.16
CA ASN A 56 -3.94 -4.22 -22.35
C ASN A 56 -2.47 -3.76 -22.27
N SER A 57 -2.23 -2.57 -21.73
CA SER A 57 -0.90 -1.98 -21.64
C SER A 57 -0.64 -1.31 -20.30
N TYR A 58 0.64 -1.29 -19.94
CA TYR A 58 1.12 -0.61 -18.74
C TYR A 58 0.78 0.87 -18.75
N SER A 59 0.21 1.36 -17.65
CA SER A 59 -0.30 2.72 -17.54
C SER A 59 0.05 3.37 -16.20
N LEU A 60 -0.28 4.65 -16.05
CA LEU A 60 -0.15 5.39 -14.80
C LEU A 60 -0.94 4.72 -13.64
N VAL A 61 -2.04 4.04 -13.94
CA VAL A 61 -2.85 3.36 -12.91
C VAL A 61 -2.10 2.18 -12.31
N ASP A 62 -1.32 1.44 -13.13
CA ASP A 62 -0.46 0.35 -12.66
C ASP A 62 0.68 0.88 -11.79
N MET A 63 1.27 2.04 -12.16
CA MET A 63 2.29 2.71 -11.33
C MET A 63 1.73 3.13 -9.98
N ALA A 64 0.55 3.73 -9.96
CA ALA A 64 -0.11 4.15 -8.72
C ALA A 64 -0.45 2.96 -7.82
N LEU A 65 -0.94 1.87 -8.40
CA LEU A 65 -1.20 0.63 -7.66
C LEU A 65 0.10 0.02 -7.12
N TRP A 66 1.18 0.02 -7.90
CA TRP A 66 2.48 -0.50 -7.50
C TRP A 66 3.03 0.19 -6.24
N GLY A 67 2.90 1.51 -6.16
CA GLY A 67 3.32 2.26 -4.97
C GLY A 67 2.64 1.76 -3.68
N TRP A 68 1.33 1.51 -3.73
CA TRP A 68 0.57 0.97 -2.61
C TRP A 68 0.84 -0.52 -2.36
N ALA A 69 0.99 -1.32 -3.41
CA ALA A 69 1.24 -2.77 -3.29
C ALA A 69 2.56 -3.08 -2.59
N ARG A 70 3.60 -2.26 -2.77
CA ARG A 70 4.87 -2.39 -2.06
C ARG A 70 4.75 -2.23 -0.54
N ALA A 71 3.78 -1.45 -0.10
CA ALA A 71 3.51 -1.19 1.32
C ALA A 71 2.34 -2.05 1.86
N ALA A 72 1.78 -2.96 1.07
CA ALA A 72 0.61 -3.74 1.47
C ALA A 72 0.83 -4.61 2.72
N HIS A 73 2.07 -5.07 2.96
CA HIS A 73 2.43 -5.81 4.17
C HIS A 73 2.20 -4.99 5.47
N LEU A 74 2.35 -3.67 5.42
CA LEU A 74 2.09 -2.79 6.56
C LEU A 74 0.60 -2.73 6.93
N VAL A 75 -0.25 -2.93 5.93
CA VAL A 75 -1.72 -2.84 6.05
C VAL A 75 -2.32 -4.20 6.35
N LEU A 76 -2.01 -5.19 5.50
CA LEU A 76 -2.71 -6.47 5.40
C LEU A 76 -1.96 -7.63 6.08
N GLY A 77 -0.70 -7.41 6.45
CA GLY A 77 0.19 -8.44 7.00
C GLY A 77 1.15 -9.03 5.96
N ASP A 78 2.16 -9.73 6.44
CA ASP A 78 3.28 -10.22 5.62
C ASP A 78 2.86 -11.29 4.59
N ASP A 79 1.80 -12.02 4.87
CA ASP A 79 1.24 -13.05 3.98
C ASP A 79 0.26 -12.51 2.92
N ALA A 80 0.03 -11.19 2.89
CA ALA A 80 -0.96 -10.57 2.02
C ALA A 80 -0.80 -10.94 0.54
N MET A 81 0.44 -10.92 0.03
CA MET A 81 0.71 -11.23 -1.36
C MET A 81 0.47 -12.71 -1.73
N ALA A 82 0.44 -13.62 -0.76
CA ALA A 82 0.05 -15.01 -0.99
C ALA A 82 -1.47 -15.14 -1.27
N LYS A 83 -2.26 -14.21 -0.73
CA LYS A 83 -3.72 -14.15 -0.88
C LYS A 83 -4.18 -13.30 -2.06
N LEU A 84 -3.26 -12.59 -2.71
CA LEU A 84 -3.50 -11.66 -3.83
C LEU A 84 -2.61 -12.04 -5.04
N PRO A 85 -2.81 -13.22 -5.65
CA PRO A 85 -1.89 -13.76 -6.65
C PRO A 85 -1.78 -12.90 -7.92
N ASN A 86 -2.86 -12.24 -8.33
CA ASN A 86 -2.88 -11.41 -9.53
C ASN A 86 -2.20 -10.05 -9.28
N VAL A 87 -2.40 -9.48 -8.10
CA VAL A 87 -1.65 -8.30 -7.65
C VAL A 87 -0.17 -8.63 -7.53
N LYS A 88 0.17 -9.78 -6.95
CA LYS A 88 1.56 -10.27 -6.83
C LYS A 88 2.22 -10.42 -8.20
N ARG A 89 1.52 -10.96 -9.19
CA ARG A 89 2.00 -11.06 -10.58
C ARG A 89 2.33 -9.69 -11.14
N LEU A 90 1.38 -8.76 -11.12
CA LEU A 90 1.58 -7.39 -11.63
C LEU A 90 2.72 -6.67 -10.89
N LEU A 91 2.79 -6.81 -9.57
CA LEU A 91 3.89 -6.26 -8.76
C LEU A 91 5.25 -6.79 -9.22
N GLY A 92 5.37 -8.10 -9.49
CA GLY A 92 6.57 -8.73 -10.01
C GLY A 92 6.98 -8.19 -11.37
N GLU A 93 6.02 -8.06 -12.29
CA GLU A 93 6.24 -7.49 -13.63
C GLU A 93 6.76 -6.04 -13.56
N ILE A 94 6.19 -5.23 -12.68
CA ILE A 94 6.61 -3.83 -12.52
C ILE A 94 7.99 -3.76 -11.84
N ASN A 95 8.26 -4.58 -10.82
CA ASN A 95 9.56 -4.62 -10.14
C ASN A 95 10.71 -5.00 -11.09
N ALA A 96 10.45 -5.80 -12.13
CA ALA A 96 11.43 -6.13 -13.16
C ALA A 96 11.79 -4.97 -14.08
N ARG A 97 11.03 -3.88 -14.07
CA ARG A 97 11.28 -2.72 -14.94
C ARG A 97 12.49 -1.91 -14.45
N PRO A 98 13.35 -1.42 -15.36
CA PRO A 98 14.52 -0.63 -14.98
C PRO A 98 14.19 0.60 -14.13
N ALA A 99 13.03 1.22 -14.34
CA ALA A 99 12.59 2.37 -13.54
C ALA A 99 12.31 1.98 -12.08
N ALA A 100 11.65 0.84 -11.84
CA ALA A 100 11.39 0.34 -10.51
C ALA A 100 12.69 -0.04 -9.77
N GLN A 101 13.62 -0.68 -10.48
CA GLN A 101 14.95 -1.02 -9.93
C GLN A 101 15.75 0.24 -9.55
N ARG A 102 15.66 1.32 -10.33
CA ARG A 102 16.28 2.60 -9.95
C ARG A 102 15.66 3.19 -8.67
N VAL A 103 14.34 3.08 -8.47
CA VAL A 103 13.69 3.52 -7.23
C VAL A 103 14.20 2.73 -6.01
N ASP A 104 14.39 1.42 -6.16
CA ASP A 104 14.94 0.59 -5.08
C ASP A 104 16.40 0.95 -4.78
N ALA A 105 17.20 1.21 -5.81
CA ALA A 105 18.59 1.67 -5.65
C ALA A 105 18.66 3.04 -4.95
N LEU A 106 17.74 3.96 -5.22
CA LEU A 106 17.67 5.26 -4.52
C LEU A 106 17.39 5.07 -3.03
N LYS A 107 16.51 4.16 -2.66
CA LYS A 107 16.22 3.88 -1.24
C LYS A 107 17.46 3.45 -0.47
N ALA A 108 18.37 2.71 -1.10
CA ALA A 108 19.63 2.29 -0.49
C ALA A 108 20.65 3.43 -0.34
N GLN A 109 20.51 4.51 -1.09
CA GLN A 109 21.42 5.67 -1.06
C GLN A 109 21.08 6.68 0.04
N TYR A 110 19.89 6.62 0.61
CA TYR A 110 19.41 7.56 1.62
C TYR A 110 19.10 6.84 2.92
N THR A 111 19.56 7.42 4.02
CA THR A 111 19.17 6.96 5.36
C THR A 111 17.89 7.66 5.77
N PHE A 112 16.82 6.87 5.93
CA PHE A 112 15.56 7.35 6.43
C PHE A 112 15.37 6.92 7.88
N LYS A 113 14.81 7.81 8.70
CA LYS A 113 14.39 7.46 10.06
C LYS A 113 13.26 6.44 9.97
N SER A 114 13.46 5.27 10.56
CA SER A 114 12.48 4.17 10.59
C SER A 114 11.62 4.15 11.85
N GLU A 115 12.08 4.81 12.92
CA GLU A 115 11.39 4.84 14.19
C GLU A 115 10.35 5.97 14.24
N MET A 116 9.15 5.64 14.72
CA MET A 116 8.09 6.60 15.01
C MET A 116 8.20 7.05 16.47
N ASP A 117 9.28 7.77 16.77
CA ASP A 117 9.48 8.39 18.10
C ASP A 117 8.63 9.66 18.26
N GLU A 118 8.73 10.31 19.42
CA GLU A 118 7.96 11.51 19.72
C GLU A 118 8.22 12.65 18.74
N GLN A 119 9.48 12.84 18.30
CA GLN A 119 9.83 13.88 17.33
C GLN A 119 9.20 13.60 15.96
N ALA A 120 9.28 12.35 15.47
CA ALA A 120 8.65 11.95 14.23
C ALA A 120 7.13 12.08 14.32
N ARG A 121 6.53 11.69 15.43
CA ARG A 121 5.09 11.80 15.68
C ARG A 121 4.63 13.26 15.64
N LYS A 122 5.31 14.16 16.33
CA LYS A 122 5.01 15.60 16.30
C LYS A 122 5.14 16.20 14.91
N ALA A 123 6.11 15.73 14.12
CA ALA A 123 6.30 16.19 12.73
C ALA A 123 5.19 15.70 11.81
N PHE A 124 4.78 14.43 11.92
CA PHE A 124 3.74 13.83 11.07
C PHE A 124 2.31 14.20 11.50
N PHE A 125 2.08 14.33 12.80
CA PHE A 125 0.75 14.54 13.40
C PHE A 125 0.76 15.72 14.38
N PRO A 126 1.05 16.95 13.93
CA PRO A 126 1.16 18.11 14.84
C PRO A 126 -0.13 18.42 15.58
N HIS A 127 -1.28 18.02 15.03
CA HIS A 127 -2.61 18.17 15.65
C HIS A 127 -2.90 17.15 16.77
N MET A 128 -2.01 16.16 16.95
CA MET A 128 -2.14 15.12 17.96
C MET A 128 -1.03 15.23 19.04
N ALA A 129 -0.21 16.28 18.99
CA ALA A 129 0.91 16.52 19.90
C ALA A 129 0.48 17.34 21.13
#